data_585201d2b02cebf2fa30aa9730351b26
#
_entry.id   585201d2b02cebf2fa30aa9730351b26
#
_cell.length_a   1.000
_cell.length_b   1.000
_cell.length_c   1.000
_cell.angle_alpha   90.00
_cell.angle_beta   90.00
_cell.angle_gamma   90.00
#
_symmetry.space_group_name_H-M   'P 1'
#
loop_
_entity.id
_entity.type
_entity.pdbx_description
1 polymer ?
#
loop_
_entity_poly.entity_id
_entity_poly.type
_entity_poly.pdbx_seq_one_letter_code
_entity_poly.pdbx_strand_id
1 'polypeptide(L)'
;NGERAYKKSWKKENFTLPAKEVKVESLILKNWDQANSQLSIEINCSSGTYIRSIARDLGILLKSEGCLYDLRRIKASGFTEDKSIHLEYLIKKQNDKDKFIIPIEDALNHMPKIHLTSELDILYWRTGRQIVFKTTSLIKNHHKSEKHKFLVFDNTYQLLGIGIYARKDFDLLLPKLVLNAQ
;
A
#
# COMPACT_ATOMS: atom_id res chain seq x y z
N ASN A 1 2.42 25.96 0.28
CA ASN A 1 1.00 26.18 0.01
C ASN A 1 0.39 24.90 -0.53
N GLY A 2 -0.37 24.15 0.31
CA GLY A 2 -0.93 22.83 -0.01
C GLY A 2 -2.21 22.86 -0.86
N GLU A 3 -2.37 23.86 -1.74
CA GLU A 3 -3.56 23.93 -2.60
C GLU A 3 -3.48 22.88 -3.71
N ARG A 4 -4.56 22.10 -3.84
CA ARG A 4 -4.62 20.99 -4.80
C ARG A 4 -4.65 21.50 -6.23
N ALA A 5 -3.90 20.85 -7.13
CA ALA A 5 -3.73 21.25 -8.53
C ALA A 5 -5.05 21.47 -9.29
N TYR A 6 -6.07 20.66 -9.04
CA TYR A 6 -7.37 20.80 -9.69
C TYR A 6 -8.08 22.13 -9.34
N LYS A 7 -7.87 22.67 -8.12
CA LYS A 7 -8.44 23.97 -7.72
C LYS A 7 -7.79 25.12 -8.50
N LYS A 8 -6.48 25.05 -8.74
CA LYS A 8 -5.76 26.02 -9.57
C LYS A 8 -6.20 25.95 -11.03
N SER A 9 -6.40 24.74 -11.54
CA SER A 9 -6.91 24.53 -12.89
C SER A 9 -8.31 25.13 -13.06
N TRP A 10 -9.20 25.00 -12.09
CA TRP A 10 -10.53 25.64 -12.14
C TRP A 10 -10.46 27.17 -12.12
N LYS A 11 -9.48 27.73 -11.44
CA LYS A 11 -9.23 29.18 -11.42
C LYS A 11 -8.52 29.68 -12.67
N LYS A 12 -8.19 28.77 -13.62
CA LYS A 12 -7.41 29.07 -14.85
C LYS A 12 -6.05 29.71 -14.53
N GLU A 13 -5.48 29.43 -13.37
CA GLU A 13 -4.16 29.89 -13.01
C GLU A 13 -3.10 29.09 -13.77
N ASN A 14 -2.10 29.78 -14.32
CA ASN A 14 -0.93 29.10 -14.86
C ASN A 14 -0.08 28.54 -13.72
N PHE A 15 0.05 27.23 -13.65
CA PHE A 15 0.91 26.56 -12.66
C PHE A 15 1.65 25.39 -13.30
N THR A 16 2.86 25.18 -12.87
CA THR A 16 3.65 24.02 -13.25
C THR A 16 3.66 23.02 -12.08
N LEU A 17 3.28 21.80 -12.35
CA LEU A 17 3.42 20.72 -11.36
C LEU A 17 4.87 20.22 -11.40
N PRO A 18 5.54 20.10 -10.24
CA PRO A 18 6.86 19.47 -10.19
C PRO A 18 6.73 18.01 -10.65
N ALA A 19 7.71 17.56 -11.43
CA ALA A 19 7.83 16.16 -11.80
C ALA A 19 8.00 15.34 -10.54
N LYS A 20 7.31 14.19 -10.47
CA LYS A 20 7.41 13.23 -9.39
C LYS A 20 8.02 11.94 -9.94
N GLU A 21 9.09 11.50 -9.32
CA GLU A 21 9.66 10.21 -9.63
C GLU A 21 8.69 9.09 -9.23
N VAL A 22 8.44 8.17 -10.14
CA VAL A 22 7.61 6.99 -9.94
C VAL A 22 8.33 5.77 -10.51
N LYS A 23 8.09 4.62 -9.89
CA LYS A 23 8.67 3.36 -10.36
C LYS A 23 7.61 2.60 -11.15
N VAL A 24 7.91 2.30 -12.40
CA VAL A 24 7.15 1.35 -13.22
C VAL A 24 7.94 0.04 -13.26
N GLU A 25 7.38 -1.01 -12.69
CA GLU A 25 8.03 -2.32 -12.60
C GLU A 25 7.87 -3.14 -13.88
N SER A 26 6.68 -3.05 -14.47
CA SER A 26 6.41 -3.66 -15.77
C SER A 26 5.36 -2.87 -16.54
N LEU A 27 5.49 -2.93 -17.87
CA LEU A 27 4.54 -2.38 -18.82
C LEU A 27 4.38 -3.39 -19.94
N ILE A 28 3.18 -3.95 -20.11
CA ILE A 28 2.89 -5.02 -21.04
C ILE A 28 1.83 -4.55 -22.02
N LEU A 29 2.15 -4.58 -23.32
CA LEU A 29 1.19 -4.37 -24.40
C LEU A 29 0.24 -5.56 -24.46
N LYS A 30 -1.05 -5.32 -24.25
CA LYS A 30 -2.11 -6.35 -24.34
C LYS A 30 -2.75 -6.38 -25.72
N ASN A 31 -3.06 -5.21 -26.26
CA ASN A 31 -3.69 -5.09 -27.56
C ASN A 31 -3.43 -3.70 -28.18
N TRP A 32 -3.39 -3.66 -29.51
CA TRP A 32 -3.43 -2.44 -30.29
C TRP A 32 -4.59 -2.53 -31.30
N ASP A 33 -5.57 -1.65 -31.15
CA ASP A 33 -6.67 -1.47 -32.08
C ASP A 33 -6.38 -0.28 -32.97
N GLN A 34 -5.89 -0.58 -34.18
CA GLN A 34 -5.52 0.44 -35.15
C GLN A 34 -6.74 1.24 -35.66
N ALA A 35 -7.90 0.58 -35.79
CA ALA A 35 -9.10 1.23 -36.32
C ALA A 35 -9.61 2.33 -35.39
N ASN A 36 -9.53 2.10 -34.08
CA ASN A 36 -9.96 3.06 -33.08
C ASN A 36 -8.79 3.84 -32.44
N SER A 37 -7.56 3.57 -32.87
CA SER A 37 -6.35 4.16 -32.28
C SER A 37 -6.27 3.93 -30.75
N GLN A 38 -6.68 2.76 -30.31
CA GLN A 38 -6.73 2.40 -28.89
C GLN A 38 -5.65 1.41 -28.52
N LEU A 39 -4.92 1.74 -27.46
CA LEU A 39 -3.86 0.91 -26.90
C LEU A 39 -4.29 0.38 -25.54
N SER A 40 -4.30 -0.95 -25.38
CA SER A 40 -4.52 -1.60 -24.10
C SER A 40 -3.19 -2.07 -23.51
N ILE A 41 -2.86 -1.55 -22.32
CA ILE A 41 -1.62 -1.90 -21.62
C ILE A 41 -1.90 -2.29 -20.18
N GLU A 42 -1.14 -3.25 -19.68
CA GLU A 42 -1.10 -3.60 -18.28
C GLU A 42 0.15 -2.99 -17.63
N ILE A 43 -0.02 -2.26 -16.55
CA ILE A 43 1.07 -1.54 -15.88
C ILE A 43 1.14 -1.97 -14.42
N ASN A 44 2.33 -2.42 -13.99
CA ASN A 44 2.66 -2.58 -12.58
C ASN A 44 3.53 -1.40 -12.14
N CYS A 45 3.04 -0.60 -11.20
CA CYS A 45 3.71 0.63 -10.80
C CYS A 45 3.55 0.93 -9.31
N SER A 46 4.44 1.78 -8.79
CA SER A 46 4.41 2.23 -7.41
C SER A 46 3.17 3.08 -7.11
N SER A 47 2.83 3.18 -5.82
CA SER A 47 1.75 4.05 -5.35
C SER A 47 2.02 5.51 -5.72
N GLY A 48 0.94 6.25 -6.03
CA GLY A 48 1.02 7.65 -6.43
C GLY A 48 1.42 7.88 -7.89
N THR A 49 1.51 6.82 -8.70
CA THR A 49 1.65 6.93 -10.16
C THR A 49 0.33 7.33 -10.79
N TYR A 50 0.37 8.39 -11.59
CA TYR A 50 -0.81 8.87 -12.32
C TYR A 50 -0.84 8.27 -13.72
N ILE A 51 -1.72 7.31 -13.96
CA ILE A 51 -1.84 6.63 -15.26
C ILE A 51 -2.18 7.59 -16.39
N ARG A 52 -2.94 8.67 -16.11
CA ARG A 52 -3.18 9.76 -17.06
C ARG A 52 -1.89 10.44 -17.53
N SER A 53 -0.90 10.59 -16.64
CA SER A 53 0.40 11.15 -17.01
C SER A 53 1.18 10.19 -17.90
N ILE A 54 1.10 8.89 -17.64
CA ILE A 54 1.73 7.88 -18.51
C ILE A 54 1.12 7.92 -19.91
N ALA A 55 -0.20 8.00 -20.03
CA ALA A 55 -0.87 8.10 -21.32
C ALA A 55 -0.43 9.34 -22.11
N ARG A 56 -0.39 10.51 -21.46
CA ARG A 56 0.11 11.75 -22.05
C ARG A 56 1.57 11.63 -22.49
N ASP A 57 2.43 11.14 -21.62
CA ASP A 57 3.87 11.06 -21.87
C ASP A 57 4.18 10.06 -22.99
N LEU A 58 3.40 8.97 -23.08
CA LEU A 58 3.47 8.03 -24.19
C LEU A 58 3.08 8.70 -25.53
N GLY A 59 2.01 9.50 -25.53
CA GLY A 59 1.62 10.28 -26.71
C GLY A 59 2.75 11.20 -27.19
N ILE A 60 3.38 11.93 -26.26
CA ILE A 60 4.52 12.80 -26.57
C ILE A 60 5.69 12.02 -27.16
N LEU A 61 6.05 10.87 -26.57
CA LEU A 61 7.13 10.00 -27.08
C LEU A 61 6.87 9.49 -28.49
N LEU A 62 5.60 9.21 -28.80
CA LEU A 62 5.17 8.78 -30.14
C LEU A 62 4.96 9.96 -31.12
N LYS A 63 5.32 11.18 -30.74
CA LYS A 63 5.08 12.41 -31.52
C LYS A 63 3.61 12.59 -31.90
N SER A 64 2.71 12.25 -30.97
CA SER A 64 1.28 12.31 -31.09
C SER A 64 0.69 12.80 -29.76
N GLU A 65 -0.61 12.74 -29.60
CA GLU A 65 -1.30 12.98 -28.35
C GLU A 65 -1.83 11.67 -27.77
N GLY A 66 -1.88 11.59 -26.43
CA GLY A 66 -2.41 10.43 -25.74
C GLY A 66 -3.27 10.82 -24.55
N CYS A 67 -4.42 10.17 -24.43
CA CYS A 67 -5.30 10.35 -23.28
C CYS A 67 -5.72 8.98 -22.72
N LEU A 68 -6.06 8.97 -21.44
CA LEU A 68 -6.62 7.79 -20.79
C LEU A 68 -8.10 7.67 -21.15
N TYR A 69 -8.45 6.61 -21.89
CA TYR A 69 -9.82 6.32 -22.28
C TYR A 69 -10.58 5.57 -21.18
N ASP A 70 -9.96 4.48 -20.67
CA ASP A 70 -10.51 3.67 -19.60
C ASP A 70 -9.42 3.21 -18.64
N LEU A 71 -9.78 2.89 -17.41
CA LEU A 71 -8.83 2.40 -16.38
C LEU A 71 -9.49 1.35 -15.50
N ARG A 72 -8.92 0.15 -15.53
CA ARG A 72 -9.28 -0.94 -14.62
C ARG A 72 -8.14 -1.25 -13.67
N ARG A 73 -8.40 -1.23 -12.37
CA ARG A 73 -7.44 -1.67 -11.35
C ARG A 73 -7.66 -3.15 -11.07
N ILE A 74 -6.72 -3.98 -11.47
CA ILE A 74 -6.79 -5.44 -11.31
C ILE A 74 -6.08 -5.95 -10.05
N LYS A 75 -5.18 -5.12 -9.46
CA LYS A 75 -4.47 -5.45 -8.22
C LYS A 75 -4.12 -4.19 -7.43
N ALA A 76 -4.25 -4.25 -6.11
CA ALA A 76 -3.81 -3.20 -5.19
C ALA A 76 -3.53 -3.75 -3.80
N SER A 77 -2.37 -3.40 -3.20
CA SER A 77 -2.02 -3.74 -1.81
C SER A 77 -2.18 -5.23 -1.46
N GLY A 78 -1.85 -6.13 -2.40
CA GLY A 78 -1.98 -7.59 -2.22
C GLY A 78 -3.34 -8.17 -2.57
N PHE A 79 -4.35 -7.34 -2.78
CA PHE A 79 -5.69 -7.77 -3.21
C PHE A 79 -5.78 -7.76 -4.74
N THR A 80 -6.43 -8.77 -5.29
CA THR A 80 -6.69 -8.96 -6.71
C THR A 80 -8.17 -8.75 -7.02
N GLU A 81 -8.50 -8.46 -8.26
CA GLU A 81 -9.86 -8.14 -8.70
C GLU A 81 -10.86 -9.28 -8.45
N ASP A 82 -10.43 -10.54 -8.61
CA ASP A 82 -11.24 -11.72 -8.35
C ASP A 82 -11.76 -11.82 -6.91
N LYS A 83 -11.06 -11.16 -5.96
CA LYS A 83 -11.47 -11.05 -4.55
C LYS A 83 -12.35 -9.83 -4.27
N SER A 84 -12.60 -9.00 -5.28
CA SER A 84 -13.46 -7.83 -5.13
C SER A 84 -14.93 -8.20 -5.17
N ILE A 85 -15.75 -7.43 -4.46
CA ILE A 85 -17.19 -7.65 -4.37
C ILE A 85 -17.90 -6.41 -4.89
N HIS A 86 -18.89 -6.61 -5.74
CA HIS A 86 -19.72 -5.51 -6.23
C HIS A 86 -20.46 -4.83 -5.09
N LEU A 87 -20.42 -3.50 -5.05
CA LEU A 87 -21.08 -2.72 -4.00
C LEU A 87 -22.58 -3.01 -3.89
N GLU A 88 -23.27 -3.16 -5.01
CA GLU A 88 -24.69 -3.50 -5.03
C GLU A 88 -24.99 -4.85 -4.36
N TYR A 89 -24.09 -5.82 -4.52
CA TYR A 89 -24.24 -7.11 -3.85
C TYR A 89 -24.08 -6.97 -2.34
N LEU A 90 -23.11 -6.18 -1.86
CA LEU A 90 -22.95 -5.90 -0.44
C LEU A 90 -24.16 -5.17 0.15
N ILE A 91 -24.72 -4.21 -0.58
CA ILE A 91 -25.93 -3.48 -0.15
C ILE A 91 -27.12 -4.44 0.02
N LYS A 92 -27.31 -5.37 -0.90
CA LYS A 92 -28.37 -6.40 -0.82
C LYS A 92 -28.16 -7.40 0.32
N LYS A 93 -26.91 -7.60 0.75
CA LYS A 93 -26.50 -8.59 1.77
C LYS A 93 -26.09 -7.94 3.10
N GLN A 94 -26.71 -6.83 3.49
CA GLN A 94 -26.34 -6.07 4.70
C GLN A 94 -26.31 -6.91 5.99
N ASN A 95 -27.19 -7.91 6.10
CA ASN A 95 -27.26 -8.80 7.27
C ASN A 95 -26.11 -9.82 7.33
N ASP A 96 -25.40 -10.03 6.23
CA ASP A 96 -24.29 -10.98 6.09
C ASP A 96 -22.93 -10.29 5.93
N LYS A 97 -22.84 -8.97 6.19
CA LYS A 97 -21.65 -8.16 5.92
C LYS A 97 -20.38 -8.72 6.57
N ASP A 98 -20.49 -9.36 7.72
CA ASP A 98 -19.35 -9.90 8.47
C ASP A 98 -18.63 -11.01 7.69
N LYS A 99 -19.33 -11.71 6.78
CA LYS A 99 -18.73 -12.73 5.91
C LYS A 99 -17.77 -12.15 4.87
N PHE A 100 -17.83 -10.84 4.62
CA PHE A 100 -17.00 -10.14 3.65
C PHE A 100 -15.86 -9.37 4.28
N ILE A 101 -15.76 -9.37 5.62
CA ILE A 101 -14.67 -8.74 6.35
C ILE A 101 -13.47 -9.69 6.31
N ILE A 102 -12.36 -9.20 5.78
CA ILE A 102 -11.08 -9.91 5.80
C ILE A 102 -10.36 -9.56 7.10
N PRO A 103 -9.95 -10.55 7.91
CA PRO A 103 -9.14 -10.31 9.09
C PRO A 103 -7.88 -9.51 8.75
N ILE A 104 -7.42 -8.67 9.69
CA ILE A 104 -6.25 -7.81 9.47
C ILE A 104 -5.01 -8.66 9.18
N GLU A 105 -4.87 -9.79 9.85
CA GLU A 105 -3.76 -10.74 9.71
C GLU A 105 -3.67 -11.32 8.29
N ASP A 106 -4.83 -11.56 7.67
CA ASP A 106 -4.92 -12.07 6.30
C ASP A 106 -4.68 -10.96 5.28
N ALA A 107 -5.21 -9.76 5.55
CA ALA A 107 -5.00 -8.59 4.70
C ALA A 107 -3.52 -8.15 4.66
N LEU A 108 -2.78 -8.39 5.73
CA LEU A 108 -1.37 -8.01 5.90
C LEU A 108 -0.43 -9.23 5.96
N ASN A 109 -0.83 -10.38 5.40
CA ASN A 109 -0.08 -11.64 5.46
C ASN A 109 1.31 -11.55 4.80
N HIS A 110 1.55 -10.55 3.96
CA HIS A 110 2.85 -10.25 3.35
C HIS A 110 3.85 -9.63 4.34
N MET A 111 3.38 -9.19 5.51
CA MET A 111 4.25 -8.61 6.55
C MET A 111 4.82 -9.70 7.45
N PRO A 112 6.11 -9.65 7.80
CA PRO A 112 6.69 -10.58 8.76
C PRO A 112 6.04 -10.40 10.14
N LYS A 113 5.99 -11.50 10.92
CA LYS A 113 5.33 -11.57 12.22
C LYS A 113 6.36 -11.63 13.34
N ILE A 114 6.08 -10.94 14.45
CA ILE A 114 6.83 -11.01 15.71
C ILE A 114 5.85 -11.37 16.82
N HIS A 115 6.24 -12.30 17.69
CA HIS A 115 5.48 -12.67 18.88
C HIS A 115 6.20 -12.17 20.13
N LEU A 116 5.51 -11.38 20.94
CA LEU A 116 5.95 -10.96 22.26
C LEU A 116 5.56 -12.04 23.25
N THR A 117 6.55 -12.61 23.93
CA THR A 117 6.34 -13.69 24.90
C THR A 117 6.38 -13.20 26.35
N SER A 118 7.00 -12.03 26.59
CA SER A 118 7.09 -11.42 27.91
C SER A 118 5.85 -10.57 28.18
N GLU A 119 5.19 -10.77 29.31
CA GLU A 119 4.05 -9.96 29.75
C GLU A 119 4.43 -8.47 29.91
N LEU A 120 5.68 -8.22 30.36
CA LEU A 120 6.18 -6.85 30.48
C LEU A 120 6.31 -6.17 29.11
N ASP A 121 6.79 -6.89 28.10
CA ASP A 121 6.89 -6.35 26.73
C ASP A 121 5.52 -6.11 26.12
N ILE A 122 4.55 -6.98 26.37
CA ILE A 122 3.16 -6.82 25.97
C ILE A 122 2.56 -5.58 26.62
N LEU A 123 2.80 -5.36 27.93
CA LEU A 123 2.36 -4.17 28.64
C LEU A 123 3.01 -2.88 28.06
N TYR A 124 4.32 -2.91 27.83
CA TYR A 124 5.02 -1.78 27.20
C TYR A 124 4.48 -1.49 25.80
N TRP A 125 4.21 -2.54 25.01
CA TRP A 125 3.60 -2.38 23.70
C TRP A 125 2.25 -1.69 23.79
N ARG A 126 1.35 -2.15 24.66
CA ARG A 126 0.00 -1.58 24.84
C ARG A 126 0.01 -0.12 25.26
N THR A 127 1.04 0.29 25.99
CA THR A 127 1.25 1.70 26.38
C THR A 127 2.06 2.52 25.37
N GLY A 128 2.34 1.96 24.18
CA GLY A 128 3.06 2.66 23.11
C GLY A 128 4.55 2.83 23.34
N ARG A 129 5.13 2.11 24.30
CA ARG A 129 6.57 2.17 24.60
C ARG A 129 7.37 1.29 23.65
N GLN A 130 8.58 1.73 23.34
CA GLN A 130 9.55 0.93 22.59
C GLN A 130 10.00 -0.29 23.40
N ILE A 131 10.27 -1.39 22.69
CA ILE A 131 10.74 -2.63 23.28
C ILE A 131 12.16 -2.87 22.79
N VAL A 132 13.07 -3.16 23.73
CA VAL A 132 14.41 -3.67 23.40
C VAL A 132 14.26 -5.17 23.17
N PHE A 133 14.63 -5.62 21.98
CA PHE A 133 14.48 -7.03 21.72
C PHE A 133 15.76 -7.65 21.14
N LYS A 134 16.02 -8.90 21.53
CA LYS A 134 17.19 -9.61 21.05
C LYS A 134 16.89 -10.13 19.64
N THR A 135 17.76 -9.76 18.70
CA THR A 135 17.64 -10.16 17.29
C THR A 135 17.52 -11.67 17.18
N THR A 136 16.34 -12.15 16.83
CA THR A 136 16.15 -13.53 16.39
C THR A 136 16.55 -13.67 14.92
N SER A 137 16.83 -14.89 14.47
CA SER A 137 17.25 -15.22 13.09
C SER A 137 16.35 -14.64 11.98
N LEU A 138 15.11 -14.27 12.30
CA LEU A 138 14.12 -13.72 11.39
C LEU A 138 14.53 -12.35 10.79
N ILE A 139 15.36 -11.56 11.49
CA ILE A 139 15.77 -10.22 11.05
C ILE A 139 17.12 -10.24 10.32
N LYS A 140 17.92 -11.31 10.47
CA LYS A 140 19.26 -11.42 9.87
C LYS A 140 19.24 -11.34 8.33
N ASN A 141 18.15 -11.69 7.70
CA ASN A 141 18.02 -11.76 6.23
C ASN A 141 17.42 -10.49 5.58
N HIS A 142 17.02 -9.50 6.37
CA HIS A 142 16.49 -8.26 5.81
C HIS A 142 17.57 -7.18 5.77
N HIS A 143 17.86 -6.65 4.59
CA HIS A 143 18.88 -5.66 4.34
C HIS A 143 18.78 -4.45 5.27
N LYS A 144 19.94 -3.95 5.72
CA LYS A 144 20.15 -2.92 6.75
C LYS A 144 19.55 -1.52 6.45
N SER A 145 18.90 -1.30 5.32
CA SER A 145 18.54 0.05 4.84
C SER A 145 17.06 0.41 4.88
N GLU A 146 16.14 -0.52 5.09
CA GLU A 146 14.71 -0.23 5.08
C GLU A 146 14.09 -0.41 6.47
N LYS A 147 13.21 0.53 6.83
CA LYS A 147 12.37 0.45 8.05
C LYS A 147 11.34 -0.68 7.87
N HIS A 148 11.73 -1.91 8.18
CA HIS A 148 10.84 -3.05 8.08
C HIS A 148 9.69 -2.93 9.07
N LYS A 149 8.47 -3.15 8.57
CA LYS A 149 7.26 -3.22 9.37
C LYS A 149 6.96 -4.67 9.70
N PHE A 150 6.44 -4.90 10.89
CA PHE A 150 6.10 -6.22 11.42
C PHE A 150 4.69 -6.21 11.99
N LEU A 151 3.95 -7.29 11.82
CA LEU A 151 2.78 -7.59 12.63
C LEU A 151 3.25 -8.09 13.99
N VAL A 152 2.74 -7.51 15.05
CA VAL A 152 3.14 -7.84 16.42
C VAL A 152 1.99 -8.54 17.13
N PHE A 153 2.25 -9.74 17.65
CA PHE A 153 1.30 -10.58 18.33
C PHE A 153 1.72 -10.79 19.78
N ASP A 154 0.77 -11.12 20.66
CA ASP A 154 1.06 -11.60 21.98
C ASP A 154 1.30 -13.13 22.02
N ASN A 155 1.47 -13.66 23.22
CA ASN A 155 1.66 -15.09 23.50
C ASN A 155 0.40 -15.94 23.22
N THR A 156 -0.77 -15.33 23.05
CA THR A 156 -2.05 -15.97 22.70
C THR A 156 -2.38 -15.86 21.21
N TYR A 157 -1.42 -15.38 20.39
CA TYR A 157 -1.60 -15.11 18.95
C TYR A 157 -2.63 -14.01 18.65
N GLN A 158 -2.95 -13.15 19.61
CA GLN A 158 -3.75 -11.97 19.36
C GLN A 158 -2.89 -10.88 18.73
N LEU A 159 -3.38 -10.25 17.65
CA LEU A 159 -2.69 -9.15 17.01
C LEU A 159 -2.70 -7.90 17.91
N LEU A 160 -1.53 -7.42 18.28
CA LEU A 160 -1.32 -6.23 19.10
C LEU A 160 -1.11 -4.97 18.27
N GLY A 161 -0.72 -5.10 17.00
CA GLY A 161 -0.50 -3.93 16.15
C GLY A 161 0.62 -4.08 15.12
N ILE A 162 1.16 -2.95 14.70
CA ILE A 162 2.24 -2.86 13.72
C ILE A 162 3.46 -2.20 14.36
N GLY A 163 4.60 -2.86 14.27
CA GLY A 163 5.90 -2.35 14.73
C GLY A 163 6.83 -2.00 13.60
N ILE A 164 7.83 -1.17 13.91
CA ILE A 164 8.94 -0.86 13.02
C ILE A 164 10.22 -1.27 13.74
N TYR A 165 11.06 -2.06 13.05
CA TYR A 165 12.39 -2.33 13.53
C TYR A 165 13.29 -1.10 13.37
N ALA A 166 14.03 -0.78 14.40
CA ALA A 166 15.07 0.23 14.37
C ALA A 166 16.30 -0.29 15.10
N ARG A 167 17.48 -0.03 14.57
CA ARG A 167 18.75 -0.31 15.22
C ARG A 167 19.41 0.99 15.63
N LYS A 168 19.67 1.10 16.92
CA LYS A 168 20.54 2.10 17.53
C LYS A 168 21.67 1.36 18.24
N ASP A 169 21.89 1.65 19.51
CA ASP A 169 22.81 0.87 20.36
C ASP A 169 22.29 -0.55 20.62
N PHE A 170 20.96 -0.69 20.57
CA PHE A 170 20.24 -1.95 20.71
C PHE A 170 19.23 -2.13 19.57
N ASP A 171 18.80 -3.37 19.36
CA ASP A 171 17.70 -3.69 18.48
C ASP A 171 16.39 -3.28 19.15
N LEU A 172 15.62 -2.41 18.49
CA LEU A 172 14.40 -1.83 19.01
C LEU A 172 13.21 -2.19 18.13
N LEU A 173 12.10 -2.51 18.77
CA LEU A 173 10.80 -2.60 18.16
C LEU A 173 9.99 -1.37 18.58
N LEU A 174 9.70 -0.50 17.64
CA LEU A 174 8.98 0.75 17.85
C LEU A 174 7.51 0.57 17.47
N PRO A 175 6.54 0.81 18.36
CA PRO A 175 5.13 0.80 18.01
C PRO A 175 4.83 1.87 16.95
N LYS A 176 4.22 1.46 15.83
CA LYS A 176 3.70 2.35 14.80
C LYS A 176 2.19 2.47 14.86
N LEU A 177 1.55 1.38 15.19
CA LEU A 177 0.11 1.27 15.45
C LEU A 177 -0.07 0.29 16.60
N VAL A 178 -0.81 0.68 17.61
CA VAL A 178 -1.20 -0.17 18.75
C VAL A 178 -2.69 -0.41 18.66
N LEU A 179 -3.10 -1.67 18.64
CA LEU A 179 -4.49 -2.08 18.74
C LEU A 179 -4.82 -2.32 20.22
N ASN A 180 -6.01 -1.92 20.65
CA ASN A 180 -6.48 -2.05 22.04
C ASN A 180 -5.47 -1.45 23.04
N ALA A 181 -5.04 -0.20 22.77
CA ALA A 181 -4.21 0.57 23.69
C ALA A 181 -4.94 0.74 25.05
N GLN A 182 -4.17 0.63 26.14
CA GLN A 182 -4.63 0.86 27.51
C GLN A 182 -4.18 2.22 27.99
#